data_d038b9be3b66a5dc145f6720e8734b46
#
_entry.id   d038b9be3b66a5dc145f6720e8734b46
#
_cell.length_a   1.000
_cell.length_b   1.000
_cell.length_c   1.000
_cell.angle_alpha   90.00
_cell.angle_beta   90.00
_cell.angle_gamma   90.00
#
_symmetry.space_group_name_H-M   'P 1'
#
loop_
_entity.id
_entity.type
_entity.pdbx_description
1 polymer ?
#
loop_
_entity_poly.entity_id
_entity_poly.type
_entity_poly.pdbx_seq_one_letter_code
_entity_poly.pdbx_strand_id
1 'polypeptide(L)'
;LGMLEENKEKMMVKLLTNLWNAAKTVWPEAFESPNDYRLQATVGVYVLHILLPDLSSKTNGVLTEKALTEVLKELSGKKVDDILIDTNFWHKQKGHNLTKGTSLGTIRELASELTAKLTEAKRITV
;
A
#
# COMPACT_ATOMS: atom_id res chain seq x y z
N LEU A 1 25.08 -10.52 19.01
CA LEU A 1 24.37 -10.85 17.78
C LEU A 1 22.87 -11.01 17.98
N GLY A 2 22.44 -11.78 19.00
CA GLY A 2 21.03 -12.03 19.24
C GLY A 2 20.20 -10.79 19.54
N MET A 3 20.68 -9.86 20.33
CA MET A 3 19.94 -8.65 20.73
C MET A 3 19.69 -7.71 19.55
N LEU A 4 20.65 -7.53 18.67
CA LEU A 4 20.47 -6.67 17.49
C LEU A 4 19.46 -7.25 16.52
N GLU A 5 19.49 -8.56 16.31
CA GLU A 5 18.53 -9.23 15.43
C GLU A 5 17.14 -9.24 16.02
N GLU A 6 17.00 -9.50 17.33
CA GLU A 6 15.70 -9.41 18.00
C GLU A 6 15.09 -8.02 17.90
N ASN A 7 15.91 -6.96 18.06
CA ASN A 7 15.43 -5.59 17.93
C ASN A 7 15.01 -5.29 16.49
N LYS A 8 15.73 -5.77 15.50
CA LYS A 8 15.35 -5.61 14.09
C LYS A 8 14.04 -6.34 13.78
N GLU A 9 13.87 -7.56 14.29
CA GLU A 9 12.64 -8.31 14.10
C GLU A 9 11.44 -7.61 14.75
N LYS A 10 11.60 -7.12 15.97
CA LYS A 10 10.54 -6.37 16.66
C LYS A 10 10.17 -5.10 15.93
N MET A 11 11.16 -4.38 15.41
CA MET A 11 10.93 -3.17 14.61
C MET A 11 10.20 -3.50 13.32
N MET A 12 10.58 -4.60 12.65
CA MET A 12 9.91 -5.03 11.41
C MET A 12 8.46 -5.44 11.66
N VAL A 13 8.20 -6.20 12.71
CA VAL A 13 6.84 -6.59 13.10
C VAL A 13 5.99 -5.34 13.38
N LYS A 14 6.54 -4.39 14.12
CA LYS A 14 5.84 -3.14 14.42
C LYS A 14 5.55 -2.35 13.16
N LEU A 15 6.52 -2.24 12.26
CA LEU A 15 6.34 -1.55 10.98
C LEU A 15 5.23 -2.19 10.14
N LEU A 16 5.27 -3.50 10.00
CA LEU A 16 4.25 -4.23 9.23
C LEU A 16 2.87 -4.13 9.88
N THR A 17 2.82 -4.19 11.20
CA THR A 17 1.57 -3.99 11.94
C THR A 17 1.01 -2.60 11.68
N ASN A 18 1.84 -1.57 11.74
CA ASN A 18 1.44 -0.19 11.46
C ASN A 18 0.94 -0.04 10.03
N LEU A 19 1.65 -0.65 9.07
CA LEU A 19 1.26 -0.60 7.65
C LEU A 19 -0.10 -1.24 7.42
N TRP A 20 -0.31 -2.44 7.94
CA TRP A 20 -1.56 -3.17 7.74
C TRP A 20 -2.73 -2.54 8.49
N ASN A 21 -2.51 -1.97 9.67
CA ASN A 21 -3.53 -1.22 10.38
C ASN A 21 -3.90 0.06 9.61
N ALA A 22 -2.93 0.72 9.01
CA ALA A 22 -3.18 1.87 8.16
C ALA A 22 -4.00 1.48 6.92
N ALA A 23 -3.63 0.39 6.26
CA ALA A 23 -4.37 -0.14 5.12
C ALA A 23 -5.82 -0.48 5.49
N LYS A 24 -6.03 -1.08 6.65
CA LYS A 24 -7.37 -1.40 7.16
C LYS A 24 -8.21 -0.15 7.38
N THR A 25 -7.60 0.90 7.87
CA THR A 25 -8.29 2.18 8.09
C THR A 25 -8.71 2.80 6.76
N VAL A 26 -7.87 2.72 5.75
CA VAL A 26 -8.13 3.33 4.43
C VAL A 26 -9.06 2.48 3.56
N TRP A 27 -8.93 1.15 3.63
CA TRP A 27 -9.72 0.21 2.83
C TRP A 27 -10.39 -0.85 3.70
N PRO A 28 -11.31 -0.43 4.60
CA PRO A 28 -11.87 -1.35 5.61
C PRO A 28 -12.64 -2.52 5.01
N GLU A 29 -13.38 -2.32 3.93
CA GLU A 29 -14.19 -3.40 3.32
C GLU A 29 -13.31 -4.53 2.78
N ALA A 30 -12.10 -4.21 2.35
CA ALA A 30 -11.15 -5.23 1.89
C ALA A 30 -10.72 -6.19 3.02
N PHE A 31 -10.86 -5.76 4.27
CA PHE A 31 -10.55 -6.57 5.44
C PHE A 31 -11.78 -7.27 6.00
N GLU A 32 -12.96 -6.67 5.84
CA GLU A 32 -14.22 -7.28 6.26
C GLU A 32 -14.62 -8.46 5.35
N SER A 33 -14.33 -8.35 4.06
CA SER A 33 -14.65 -9.37 3.06
C SER A 33 -13.41 -9.75 2.24
N PRO A 34 -12.39 -10.36 2.88
CA PRO A 34 -11.09 -10.57 2.22
C PRO A 34 -11.17 -11.43 0.95
N ASN A 35 -12.18 -12.27 0.82
CA ASN A 35 -12.34 -13.11 -0.36
C ASN A 35 -12.86 -12.35 -1.58
N ASP A 36 -13.45 -11.18 -1.38
CA ASP A 36 -13.98 -10.34 -2.46
C ASP A 36 -12.97 -9.30 -2.96
N TYR A 37 -11.87 -9.13 -2.26
CA TYR A 37 -10.86 -8.13 -2.56
C TYR A 37 -9.47 -8.75 -2.66
N ARG A 38 -8.64 -8.16 -3.53
CA ARG A 38 -7.29 -8.67 -3.77
C ARG A 38 -6.23 -8.07 -2.85
N LEU A 39 -6.61 -7.16 -1.97
CA LEU A 39 -5.64 -6.47 -1.09
C LEU A 39 -4.90 -7.43 -0.17
N GLN A 40 -5.59 -8.42 0.41
CA GLN A 40 -4.96 -9.43 1.27
C GLN A 40 -4.51 -10.67 0.50
N ALA A 41 -4.73 -10.71 -0.81
CA ALA A 41 -4.18 -11.74 -1.67
C ALA A 41 -2.70 -11.46 -1.96
N THR A 42 -2.04 -12.39 -2.60
CA THR A 42 -0.62 -12.28 -2.93
C THR A 42 -0.26 -10.94 -3.58
N VAL A 43 -1.06 -10.48 -4.53
CA VAL A 43 -0.80 -9.22 -5.24
C VAL A 43 -0.78 -8.03 -4.28
N GLY A 44 -1.78 -7.91 -3.42
CA GLY A 44 -1.86 -6.79 -2.47
C GLY A 44 -0.74 -6.83 -1.44
N VAL A 45 -0.44 -8.00 -0.91
CA VAL A 45 0.64 -8.17 0.07
C VAL A 45 1.97 -7.75 -0.53
N TYR A 46 2.34 -8.27 -1.71
CA TYR A 46 3.60 -7.90 -2.34
C TYR A 46 3.65 -6.42 -2.72
N VAL A 47 2.57 -5.88 -3.26
CA VAL A 47 2.52 -4.48 -3.65
C VAL A 47 2.76 -3.55 -2.45
N LEU A 48 2.06 -3.77 -1.34
CA LEU A 48 2.26 -2.94 -0.15
C LEU A 48 3.68 -3.03 0.38
N HIS A 49 4.29 -4.21 0.33
CA HIS A 49 5.68 -4.37 0.78
C HIS A 49 6.67 -3.69 -0.18
N ILE A 50 6.42 -3.75 -1.48
CA ILE A 50 7.25 -3.05 -2.46
C ILE A 50 7.17 -1.53 -2.28
N LEU A 51 6.03 -1.01 -1.84
CA LEU A 51 5.85 0.42 -1.61
C LEU A 51 6.55 0.96 -0.37
N LEU A 52 7.02 0.10 0.54
CA LEU A 52 7.59 0.55 1.82
C LEU A 52 8.71 1.60 1.68
N PRO A 53 9.70 1.45 0.79
CA PRO A 53 10.71 2.50 0.62
C PRO A 53 10.13 3.85 0.21
N ASP A 54 9.13 3.84 -0.65
CA ASP A 54 8.48 5.09 -1.11
C ASP A 54 7.61 5.69 -0.01
N LEU A 55 6.94 4.85 0.78
CA LEU A 55 6.20 5.30 1.95
C LEU A 55 7.14 5.93 2.97
N SER A 56 8.30 5.33 3.19
CA SER A 56 9.33 5.86 4.08
C SER A 56 9.83 7.21 3.60
N SER A 57 10.10 7.37 2.31
CA SER A 57 10.50 8.65 1.72
C SER A 57 9.41 9.70 1.90
N LYS A 58 8.17 9.34 1.67
CA LYS A 58 7.03 10.26 1.76
C LYS A 58 6.80 10.76 3.18
N THR A 59 7.09 9.94 4.18
CA THR A 59 6.90 10.27 5.59
C THR A 59 8.18 10.77 6.28
N ASN A 60 9.27 10.95 5.51
CA ASN A 60 10.60 11.30 6.07
C ASN A 60 11.07 10.30 7.12
N GLY A 61 10.80 9.02 6.89
CA GLY A 61 11.18 7.95 7.80
C GLY A 61 10.27 7.74 9.00
N VAL A 62 9.18 8.51 9.10
CA VAL A 62 8.20 8.34 10.18
C VAL A 62 7.19 7.28 9.75
N LEU A 63 7.35 6.06 10.28
CA LEU A 63 6.56 4.89 9.88
C LEU A 63 5.55 4.49 10.97
N THR A 64 4.95 5.49 11.61
CA THR A 64 3.84 5.28 12.56
C THR A 64 2.56 4.93 11.80
N GLU A 65 1.63 4.29 12.49
CA GLU A 65 0.31 4.00 11.92
C GLU A 65 -0.37 5.26 11.39
N LYS A 66 -0.31 6.34 12.15
CA LYS A 66 -0.91 7.63 11.76
C LYS A 66 -0.29 8.18 10.47
N ALA A 67 1.04 8.22 10.39
CA ALA A 67 1.73 8.76 9.22
C ALA A 67 1.44 7.91 7.98
N LEU A 68 1.47 6.59 8.11
CA LEU A 68 1.17 5.67 7.01
C LEU A 68 -0.29 5.79 6.57
N THR A 69 -1.21 5.96 7.52
CA THR A 69 -2.63 6.15 7.21
C THR A 69 -2.84 7.42 6.38
N GLU A 70 -2.20 8.51 6.75
CA GLU A 70 -2.31 9.78 6.01
C GLU A 70 -1.81 9.65 4.57
N VAL A 71 -0.68 8.96 4.37
CA VAL A 71 -0.13 8.75 3.03
C VAL A 71 -1.03 7.83 2.20
N LEU A 72 -1.53 6.75 2.79
CA LEU A 72 -2.42 5.84 2.08
C LEU A 72 -3.77 6.50 1.76
N LYS A 73 -4.28 7.37 2.63
CA LYS A 73 -5.48 8.17 2.33
C LYS A 73 -5.25 9.08 1.14
N GLU A 74 -4.11 9.74 1.09
CA GLU A 74 -3.75 10.58 -0.06
C GLU A 74 -3.70 9.74 -1.34
N LEU A 75 -3.06 8.58 -1.28
CA LEU A 75 -3.02 7.64 -2.40
C LEU A 75 -4.43 7.22 -2.83
N SER A 76 -5.31 6.94 -1.88
CA SER A 76 -6.67 6.49 -2.17
C SER A 76 -7.53 7.54 -2.89
N GLY A 77 -7.12 8.80 -2.85
CA GLY A 77 -7.77 9.88 -3.58
C GLY A 77 -7.28 10.06 -5.01
N LYS A 78 -6.29 9.27 -5.43
CA LYS A 78 -5.70 9.33 -6.77
C LYS A 78 -6.24 8.22 -7.65
N LYS A 79 -5.96 8.29 -8.95
CA LYS A 79 -6.47 7.34 -9.94
C LYS A 79 -5.34 6.70 -10.73
N VAL A 80 -5.54 5.44 -11.11
CA VAL A 80 -4.73 4.74 -12.11
C VAL A 80 -5.68 4.34 -13.23
N ASP A 81 -5.38 4.76 -14.46
CA ASP A 81 -6.24 4.51 -15.63
C ASP A 81 -7.70 4.92 -15.40
N ASP A 82 -7.91 6.09 -14.79
CA ASP A 82 -9.21 6.64 -14.42
C ASP A 82 -9.97 5.87 -13.33
N ILE A 83 -9.33 4.88 -12.72
CA ILE A 83 -9.92 4.12 -11.61
C ILE A 83 -9.37 4.65 -10.29
N LEU A 84 -10.26 5.13 -9.44
CA LEU A 84 -9.92 5.64 -8.12
C LEU A 84 -9.33 4.52 -7.26
N ILE A 85 -8.26 4.85 -6.52
CA ILE A 85 -7.58 3.87 -5.63
C ILE A 85 -8.33 3.78 -4.29
N ASP A 86 -9.64 3.64 -4.34
CA ASP A 86 -10.49 3.38 -3.19
C ASP A 86 -10.57 1.87 -2.91
N THR A 87 -11.47 1.46 -2.03
CA THR A 87 -11.63 0.04 -1.72
C THR A 87 -11.93 -0.79 -2.96
N ASN A 88 -12.76 -0.28 -3.88
CA ASN A 88 -13.13 -0.99 -5.10
C ASN A 88 -11.96 -1.21 -6.06
N PHE A 89 -10.91 -0.42 -5.97
CA PHE A 89 -9.68 -0.66 -6.75
C PHE A 89 -9.16 -2.09 -6.54
N TRP A 90 -9.34 -2.61 -5.33
CA TRP A 90 -8.88 -3.94 -4.93
C TRP A 90 -9.93 -5.03 -5.12
N HIS A 91 -11.13 -4.68 -5.59
CA HIS A 91 -12.19 -5.66 -5.78
C HIS A 91 -11.85 -6.65 -6.89
N LYS A 92 -12.00 -7.94 -6.64
CA LYS A 92 -11.56 -8.97 -7.58
C LYS A 92 -12.29 -8.95 -8.93
N GLN A 93 -13.47 -8.35 -9.01
CA GLN A 93 -14.26 -8.24 -10.24
C GLN A 93 -14.32 -6.81 -10.76
N LYS A 94 -14.55 -5.84 -9.89
CA LYS A 94 -14.75 -4.42 -10.23
C LYS A 94 -13.48 -3.60 -10.19
N GLY A 95 -12.39 -4.14 -9.63
CA GLY A 95 -11.15 -3.43 -9.44
C GLY A 95 -10.32 -3.26 -10.70
N HIS A 96 -9.19 -2.60 -10.56
CA HIS A 96 -8.24 -2.41 -11.64
C HIS A 96 -7.68 -3.76 -12.12
N ASN A 97 -7.50 -3.90 -13.42
CA ASN A 97 -7.01 -5.16 -14.01
C ASN A 97 -5.67 -5.63 -13.44
N LEU A 98 -4.77 -4.71 -13.09
CA LEU A 98 -3.47 -5.06 -12.50
C LEU A 98 -3.60 -5.75 -11.14
N THR A 99 -4.69 -5.50 -10.39
CA THR A 99 -4.92 -6.18 -9.11
C THR A 99 -5.31 -7.64 -9.30
N LYS A 100 -5.73 -8.03 -10.48
CA LYS A 100 -6.16 -9.40 -10.81
C LYS A 100 -5.00 -10.28 -11.28
N GLY A 101 -3.85 -9.69 -11.55
CA GLY A 101 -2.68 -10.41 -12.01
C GLY A 101 -2.01 -11.18 -10.88
N THR A 102 -1.44 -12.33 -11.23
CA THR A 102 -0.72 -13.19 -10.29
C THR A 102 0.76 -13.31 -10.61
N SER A 103 1.18 -12.83 -11.77
CA SER A 103 2.58 -12.88 -12.15
C SER A 103 3.38 -11.78 -11.47
N LEU A 104 4.67 -12.03 -11.23
CA LEU A 104 5.57 -11.05 -10.65
C LEU A 104 5.67 -9.78 -11.50
N GLY A 105 5.62 -9.93 -12.83
CA GLY A 105 5.62 -8.78 -13.75
C GLY A 105 4.43 -7.88 -13.54
N THR A 106 3.23 -8.45 -13.40
CA THR A 106 2.00 -7.67 -13.14
C THR A 106 2.05 -7.00 -11.78
N ILE A 107 2.54 -7.69 -10.76
CA ILE A 107 2.69 -7.15 -9.41
C ILE A 107 3.65 -5.95 -9.43
N ARG A 108 4.77 -6.06 -10.13
CA ARG A 108 5.74 -4.97 -10.26
C ARG A 108 5.17 -3.79 -11.04
N GLU A 109 4.39 -4.05 -12.07
CA GLU A 109 3.72 -3.01 -12.84
C GLU A 109 2.73 -2.24 -11.97
N LEU A 110 1.90 -2.94 -11.20
CA LEU A 110 0.97 -2.29 -10.27
C LEU A 110 1.72 -1.47 -9.23
N ALA A 111 2.77 -2.02 -8.63
CA ALA A 111 3.59 -1.30 -7.65
C ALA A 111 4.20 -0.05 -8.27
N SER A 112 4.68 -0.12 -9.51
CA SER A 112 5.23 1.04 -10.23
C SER A 112 4.19 2.11 -10.45
N GLU A 113 2.97 1.75 -10.82
CA GLU A 113 1.88 2.71 -10.99
C GLU A 113 1.52 3.41 -9.68
N LEU A 114 1.43 2.66 -8.59
CA LEU A 114 1.14 3.23 -7.28
C LEU A 114 2.31 4.10 -6.76
N THR A 115 3.54 3.68 -6.98
CA THR A 115 4.73 4.47 -6.64
C THR A 115 4.71 5.81 -7.36
N ALA A 116 4.37 5.81 -8.66
CA ALA A 116 4.25 7.04 -9.42
C ALA A 116 3.23 8.00 -8.81
N LYS A 117 2.12 7.48 -8.30
CA LYS A 117 1.10 8.29 -7.64
C LYS A 117 1.57 8.81 -6.27
N LEU A 118 2.32 8.02 -5.53
CA LEU A 118 2.92 8.45 -4.26
C LEU A 118 3.95 9.56 -4.46
N THR A 119 4.75 9.47 -5.52
CA THR A 119 5.82 10.42 -5.80
C THR A 119 5.38 11.59 -6.65
N GLU A 120 4.13 11.60 -7.15
CA GLU A 120 3.56 12.80 -7.73
C GLU A 120 3.69 13.94 -6.71
N ALA A 121 4.72 14.74 -6.91
CA ALA A 121 4.93 15.91 -6.08
C ALA A 121 3.64 16.75 -6.11
N LYS A 122 3.20 17.22 -4.96
CA LYS A 122 2.28 18.34 -4.92
C LYS A 122 2.94 19.43 -5.78
N ARG A 123 2.52 19.56 -7.01
CA ARG A 123 3.01 20.61 -7.86
C ARG A 123 2.68 21.93 -7.17
N ILE A 124 3.71 22.56 -6.71
CA ILE A 124 3.59 23.95 -6.34
C ILE A 124 3.16 24.66 -7.61
N THR A 125 1.90 24.93 -7.70
CA THR A 125 1.40 25.83 -8.74
C THR A 125 1.89 27.22 -8.38
N VAL A 126 2.89 27.59 -9.06
CA VAL A 126 3.36 28.96 -8.96
C VAL A 126 2.50 29.82 -9.86
#